data_fcd4a08ba6fe3270626b19e5be294add
#
_entry.id   fcd4a08ba6fe3270626b19e5be294add
#
_cell.length_a   1.000
_cell.length_b   1.000
_cell.length_c   1.000
_cell.angle_alpha   90.00
_cell.angle_beta   90.00
_cell.angle_gamma   90.00
#
_symmetry.space_group_name_H-M   'P 1'
#
loop_
_entity.id
_entity.type
_entity.pdbx_description
1 polymer ?
#
loop_
_entity_poly.entity_id
_entity_poly.type
_entity_poly.pdbx_seq_one_letter_code
_entity_poly.pdbx_strand_id
1 'polypeptide(L)'
;LLLEKNYTVHGTVRRSSNINTERIDPLISEYSKDGRLELHYSDLLDSSSLSSLINLIKPDEVYNLAAQSHVGVSFKNPIFTTQVGTLGSLSLMEAIRHSDKKIKFYQASSSEMFGGKERIMLNENSPLIPKSPYASSKVFAHHTSQIYRDSYDLFFVNGILFNHESPHRGETFVTRKITKAVGRISQGIQSKLTLGNLDASRDWGFAGDYVKGMYLM
;
A
#
# COMPACT_ATOMS: atom_id res chain seq x y z
N LEU A 1 -7.24 -6.70 -11.87
CA LEU A 1 -7.17 -5.65 -12.89
C LEU A 1 -6.00 -5.86 -13.86
N LEU A 2 -4.73 -5.94 -13.41
CA LEU A 2 -3.58 -6.11 -14.31
C LEU A 2 -3.64 -7.45 -15.06
N LEU A 3 -3.95 -8.55 -14.38
CA LEU A 3 -4.12 -9.87 -15.00
C LEU A 3 -5.26 -9.88 -16.04
N GLU A 4 -6.37 -9.22 -15.77
CA GLU A 4 -7.47 -9.02 -16.72
C GLU A 4 -7.07 -8.19 -17.95
N LYS A 5 -6.04 -7.37 -17.81
CA LYS A 5 -5.44 -6.57 -18.89
C LYS A 5 -4.25 -7.28 -19.58
N ASN A 6 -4.09 -8.57 -19.32
CA ASN A 6 -3.03 -9.41 -19.90
C ASN A 6 -1.60 -9.00 -19.51
N TYR A 7 -1.42 -8.38 -18.37
CA TYR A 7 -0.08 -8.19 -17.79
C TYR A 7 0.46 -9.51 -17.24
N THR A 8 1.77 -9.69 -17.31
CA THR A 8 2.50 -10.61 -16.43
C THR A 8 2.75 -9.87 -15.11
N VAL A 9 2.27 -10.42 -14.02
CA VAL A 9 2.29 -9.78 -12.70
C VAL A 9 3.26 -10.51 -11.78
N HIS A 10 4.26 -9.79 -11.29
CA HIS A 10 5.19 -10.27 -10.26
C HIS A 10 4.81 -9.63 -8.93
N GLY A 11 4.36 -10.45 -7.99
CA GLY A 11 4.02 -10.02 -6.64
C GLY A 11 5.16 -10.27 -5.66
N THR A 12 5.39 -9.36 -4.71
CA THR A 12 6.32 -9.59 -3.61
C THR A 12 5.59 -9.95 -2.34
N VAL A 13 6.03 -10.97 -1.66
CA VAL A 13 5.53 -11.39 -0.34
C VAL A 13 6.67 -11.48 0.64
N ARG A 14 6.45 -10.99 1.87
CA ARG A 14 7.42 -11.13 2.93
C ARG A 14 7.42 -12.57 3.44
N ARG A 15 8.61 -13.15 3.62
CA ARG A 15 8.72 -14.48 4.21
C ARG A 15 8.20 -14.47 5.65
N SER A 16 7.32 -15.40 5.97
CA SER A 16 6.71 -15.58 7.27
C SER A 16 6.59 -17.08 7.57
N SER A 17 6.57 -17.45 8.85
CA SER A 17 6.28 -18.82 9.28
C SER A 17 4.84 -19.24 9.02
N ASN A 18 3.93 -18.27 8.89
CA ASN A 18 2.53 -18.50 8.52
C ASN A 18 2.30 -18.10 7.06
N ILE A 19 1.56 -18.90 6.33
CA ILE A 19 1.11 -18.57 4.98
C ILE A 19 0.13 -17.38 5.11
N ASN A 20 0.35 -16.33 4.33
CA ASN A 20 -0.47 -15.12 4.34
C ASN A 20 -0.87 -14.71 2.91
N THR A 21 -1.30 -15.69 2.12
CA THR A 21 -1.70 -15.51 0.72
C THR A 21 -3.19 -15.73 0.47
N GLU A 22 -3.96 -16.07 1.49
CA GLU A 22 -5.38 -16.44 1.39
C GLU A 22 -6.21 -15.53 0.47
N ARG A 23 -5.92 -14.21 0.47
CA ARG A 23 -6.64 -13.24 -0.37
C ARG A 23 -6.28 -13.31 -1.84
N ILE A 24 -5.14 -13.91 -2.18
CA ILE A 24 -4.63 -14.03 -3.55
C ILE A 24 -4.55 -15.48 -4.02
N ASP A 25 -4.81 -16.46 -3.15
CA ASP A 25 -4.79 -17.88 -3.50
C ASP A 25 -5.66 -18.23 -4.73
N PRO A 26 -6.87 -17.66 -4.90
CA PRO A 26 -7.65 -17.87 -6.11
C PRO A 26 -6.92 -17.42 -7.38
N LEU A 27 -6.25 -16.24 -7.30
CA LEU A 27 -5.48 -15.72 -8.45
C LEU A 27 -4.22 -16.56 -8.71
N ILE A 28 -3.56 -17.03 -7.64
CA ILE A 28 -2.40 -17.95 -7.78
C ILE A 28 -2.85 -19.22 -8.50
N SER A 29 -3.97 -19.81 -8.07
CA SER A 29 -4.49 -21.07 -8.68
C SER A 29 -4.86 -20.89 -10.14
N GLU A 30 -5.35 -19.72 -10.53
CA GLU A 30 -5.82 -19.41 -11.89
C GLU A 30 -4.68 -19.02 -12.84
N TYR A 31 -3.74 -18.16 -12.38
CA TYR A 31 -2.80 -17.48 -13.26
C TYR A 31 -1.32 -17.89 -13.12
N SER A 32 -0.96 -18.68 -12.09
CA SER A 32 0.44 -19.11 -11.95
C SER A 32 0.84 -20.22 -12.89
N LYS A 33 -0.11 -21.04 -13.33
CA LYS A 33 0.17 -22.19 -14.20
C LYS A 33 0.61 -21.79 -15.61
N ASP A 34 0.12 -20.64 -16.08
CA ASP A 34 0.47 -20.08 -17.39
C ASP A 34 1.56 -18.99 -17.30
N GLY A 35 2.17 -18.82 -16.13
CA GLY A 35 3.25 -17.86 -15.90
C GLY A 35 2.81 -16.40 -15.83
N ARG A 36 1.50 -16.12 -15.80
CA ARG A 36 1.01 -14.73 -15.72
C ARG A 36 1.03 -14.12 -14.32
N LEU A 37 1.13 -14.95 -13.29
CA LEU A 37 1.33 -14.49 -11.90
C LEU A 37 2.47 -15.26 -11.25
N GLU A 38 3.48 -14.55 -10.81
CA GLU A 38 4.62 -15.10 -10.07
C GLU A 38 4.82 -14.37 -8.76
N LEU A 39 5.06 -15.11 -7.65
CA LEU A 39 5.34 -14.55 -6.35
C LEU A 39 6.79 -14.72 -5.97
N HIS A 40 7.39 -13.63 -5.47
CA HIS A 40 8.78 -13.58 -5.02
C HIS A 40 8.86 -13.24 -3.54
N TYR A 41 9.73 -13.93 -2.81
CA TYR A 41 10.03 -13.53 -1.44
C TYR A 41 10.97 -12.33 -1.44
N SER A 42 10.51 -11.21 -0.86
CA SER A 42 11.28 -9.99 -0.71
C SER A 42 10.79 -9.19 0.49
N ASP A 43 11.66 -8.36 1.06
CA ASP A 43 11.33 -7.39 2.10
C ASP A 43 11.83 -6.01 1.67
N LEU A 44 11.05 -4.96 1.91
CA LEU A 44 11.46 -3.58 1.59
C LEU A 44 12.76 -3.17 2.29
N LEU A 45 13.09 -3.77 3.43
CA LEU A 45 14.33 -3.49 4.18
C LEU A 45 15.53 -4.25 3.64
N ASP A 46 15.35 -5.18 2.70
CA ASP A 46 16.44 -5.88 2.03
C ASP A 46 16.70 -5.26 0.65
N SER A 47 17.54 -4.22 0.64
CA SER A 47 17.88 -3.48 -0.59
C SER A 47 18.56 -4.36 -1.64
N SER A 48 19.32 -5.36 -1.23
CA SER A 48 20.02 -6.29 -2.14
C SER A 48 19.03 -7.19 -2.87
N SER A 49 18.05 -7.72 -2.14
CA SER A 49 16.94 -8.51 -2.70
C SER A 49 16.11 -7.68 -3.68
N LEU A 50 15.77 -6.43 -3.33
CA LEU A 50 15.02 -5.53 -4.22
C LEU A 50 15.77 -5.26 -5.52
N SER A 51 17.05 -4.91 -5.45
CA SER A 51 17.88 -4.65 -6.62
C SER A 51 18.02 -5.89 -7.51
N SER A 52 18.24 -7.06 -6.90
CA SER A 52 18.32 -8.32 -7.64
C SER A 52 17.00 -8.64 -8.35
N LEU A 53 15.87 -8.42 -7.68
CA LEU A 53 14.55 -8.69 -8.24
C LEU A 53 14.21 -7.74 -9.41
N ILE A 54 14.47 -6.46 -9.26
CA ILE A 54 14.29 -5.46 -10.34
C ILE A 54 15.13 -5.83 -11.56
N ASN A 55 16.39 -6.21 -11.36
CA ASN A 55 17.29 -6.58 -12.46
C ASN A 55 16.90 -7.92 -13.11
N LEU A 56 16.36 -8.86 -12.34
CA LEU A 56 15.90 -10.15 -12.86
C LEU A 56 14.63 -9.99 -13.70
N ILE A 57 13.62 -9.28 -13.19
CA ILE A 57 12.30 -9.15 -13.81
C ILE A 57 12.33 -8.10 -14.92
N LYS A 58 13.07 -7.01 -14.73
CA LYS A 58 13.06 -5.82 -15.61
C LYS A 58 11.63 -5.34 -15.91
N PRO A 59 10.83 -5.03 -14.87
CA PRO A 59 9.43 -4.69 -15.04
C PRO A 59 9.24 -3.41 -15.86
N ASP A 60 8.08 -3.26 -16.49
CA ASP A 60 7.67 -2.00 -17.13
C ASP A 60 7.11 -1.02 -16.09
N GLU A 61 6.44 -1.54 -15.09
CA GLU A 61 5.74 -0.78 -14.06
C GLU A 61 5.98 -1.40 -12.68
N VAL A 62 6.16 -0.55 -11.67
CA VAL A 62 6.30 -0.95 -10.26
C VAL A 62 5.32 -0.19 -9.40
N TYR A 63 4.49 -0.90 -8.65
CA TYR A 63 3.52 -0.36 -7.71
C TYR A 63 3.96 -0.61 -6.27
N ASN A 64 4.48 0.41 -5.59
CA ASN A 64 4.84 0.30 -4.17
C ASN A 64 3.62 0.51 -3.27
N LEU A 65 2.95 -0.58 -2.92
CA LEU A 65 1.84 -0.61 -1.97
C LEU A 65 2.27 -1.10 -0.59
N ALA A 66 3.53 -1.53 -0.45
CA ALA A 66 4.04 -2.14 0.77
C ALA A 66 4.26 -1.10 1.88
N ALA A 67 3.78 -1.39 3.06
CA ALA A 67 4.00 -0.59 4.27
C ALA A 67 3.57 -1.36 5.53
N GLN A 68 4.01 -0.91 6.70
CA GLN A 68 3.29 -1.13 7.93
C GLN A 68 2.16 -0.11 7.99
N SER A 69 0.95 -0.47 7.55
CA SER A 69 -0.15 0.47 7.24
C SER A 69 -1.11 0.77 8.40
N HIS A 70 -0.95 0.13 9.56
CA HIS A 70 -1.83 0.34 10.70
C HIS A 70 -1.33 1.50 11.57
N VAL A 71 -2.03 2.64 11.53
CA VAL A 71 -1.66 3.87 12.27
C VAL A 71 -1.45 3.61 13.76
N GLY A 72 -2.36 2.90 14.44
CA GLY A 72 -2.23 2.60 15.86
C GLY A 72 -0.99 1.75 16.20
N VAL A 73 -0.57 0.85 15.31
CA VAL A 73 0.65 0.04 15.47
C VAL A 73 1.89 0.91 15.29
N SER A 74 1.86 1.95 14.47
CA SER A 74 3.01 2.83 14.26
C SER A 74 3.49 3.53 15.53
N PHE A 75 2.59 3.77 16.49
CA PHE A 75 2.98 4.31 17.82
C PHE A 75 3.62 3.25 18.74
N LYS A 76 3.30 1.97 18.53
CA LYS A 76 3.89 0.87 19.30
C LYS A 76 5.22 0.40 18.71
N ASN A 77 5.36 0.45 17.41
CA ASN A 77 6.53 0.03 16.65
C ASN A 77 7.02 1.15 15.71
N PRO A 78 7.41 2.34 16.25
CA PRO A 78 7.72 3.51 15.42
C PRO A 78 8.97 3.30 14.57
N ILE A 79 10.01 2.67 15.10
CA ILE A 79 11.28 2.45 14.36
C ILE A 79 11.01 1.56 13.13
N PHE A 80 10.39 0.40 13.31
CA PHE A 80 10.07 -0.49 12.20
C PHE A 80 9.17 0.18 11.16
N THR A 81 8.11 0.89 11.60
CA THR A 81 7.21 1.60 10.70
C THR A 81 7.95 2.64 9.87
N THR A 82 8.82 3.42 10.52
CA THR A 82 9.62 4.44 9.85
C THR A 82 10.61 3.81 8.88
N GLN A 83 11.36 2.80 9.28
CA GLN A 83 12.32 2.11 8.41
C GLN A 83 11.66 1.58 7.14
N VAL A 84 10.54 0.86 7.26
CA VAL A 84 9.81 0.32 6.11
C VAL A 84 9.28 1.44 5.22
N GLY A 85 8.66 2.47 5.80
CA GLY A 85 8.05 3.56 5.03
C GLY A 85 9.06 4.52 4.41
N THR A 86 10.24 4.71 5.00
CA THR A 86 11.29 5.61 4.49
C THR A 86 12.38 4.84 3.75
N LEU A 87 13.25 4.16 4.47
CA LEU A 87 14.40 3.45 3.89
C LEU A 87 13.96 2.37 2.91
N GLY A 88 12.87 1.63 3.22
CA GLY A 88 12.36 0.63 2.31
C GLY A 88 11.87 1.22 0.99
N SER A 89 11.12 2.34 1.05
CA SER A 89 10.67 3.03 -0.17
C SER A 89 11.86 3.62 -0.94
N LEU A 90 12.85 4.21 -0.25
CA LEU A 90 14.06 4.74 -0.86
C LEU A 90 14.89 3.63 -1.54
N SER A 91 15.06 2.48 -0.89
CA SER A 91 15.78 1.33 -1.47
C SER A 91 15.16 0.84 -2.77
N LEU A 92 13.82 0.82 -2.83
CA LEU A 92 13.12 0.45 -4.07
C LEU A 92 13.29 1.51 -5.16
N MET A 93 13.21 2.80 -4.81
CA MET A 93 13.45 3.91 -5.76
C MET A 93 14.88 3.87 -6.31
N GLU A 94 15.88 3.59 -5.46
CA GLU A 94 17.29 3.42 -5.88
C GLU A 94 17.47 2.19 -6.79
N ALA A 95 16.83 1.07 -6.48
CA ALA A 95 16.88 -0.11 -7.34
C ALA A 95 16.31 0.19 -8.75
N ILE A 96 15.23 0.98 -8.82
CA ILE A 96 14.63 1.42 -10.10
C ILE A 96 15.54 2.42 -10.81
N ARG A 97 16.09 3.40 -10.10
CA ARG A 97 16.99 4.42 -10.68
C ARG A 97 18.24 3.80 -11.30
N HIS A 98 18.76 2.73 -10.72
CA HIS A 98 19.94 2.02 -11.21
C HIS A 98 19.62 0.89 -12.22
N SER A 99 18.36 0.72 -12.59
CA SER A 99 17.98 -0.25 -13.62
C SER A 99 18.35 0.28 -15.02
N ASP A 100 18.80 -0.62 -15.90
CA ASP A 100 19.06 -0.30 -17.31
C ASP A 100 17.76 -0.02 -18.10
N LYS A 101 16.59 -0.30 -17.53
CA LYS A 101 15.28 -0.10 -18.15
C LYS A 101 14.59 1.13 -17.55
N LYS A 102 13.93 1.93 -18.38
CA LYS A 102 13.01 2.97 -17.91
C LYS A 102 11.75 2.30 -17.32
N ILE A 103 11.58 2.43 -16.01
CA ILE A 103 10.48 1.82 -15.24
C ILE A 103 9.54 2.91 -14.77
N LYS A 104 8.24 2.74 -14.99
CA LYS A 104 7.21 3.58 -14.38
C LYS A 104 7.01 3.16 -12.93
N PHE A 105 7.01 4.13 -12.02
CA PHE A 105 6.88 3.85 -10.59
C PHE A 105 5.69 4.58 -9.98
N TYR A 106 4.85 3.83 -9.31
CA TYR A 106 3.74 4.35 -8.50
C TYR A 106 4.06 4.20 -7.01
N GLN A 107 4.04 5.31 -6.28
CA GLN A 107 4.17 5.34 -4.82
C GLN A 107 2.80 5.53 -4.17
N ALA A 108 2.37 4.57 -3.36
CA ALA A 108 1.18 4.73 -2.53
C ALA A 108 1.46 5.72 -1.39
N SER A 109 0.95 6.92 -1.53
CA SER A 109 0.85 7.92 -0.48
C SER A 109 -0.43 7.73 0.35
N SER A 110 -0.74 8.63 1.27
CA SER A 110 -1.85 8.44 2.21
C SER A 110 -2.49 9.77 2.61
N SER A 111 -3.81 9.79 2.76
CA SER A 111 -4.53 10.91 3.36
C SER A 111 -4.11 11.23 4.81
N GLU A 112 -3.52 10.26 5.52
CA GLU A 112 -2.95 10.47 6.87
C GLU A 112 -1.82 11.52 6.87
N MET A 113 -1.21 11.81 5.72
CA MET A 113 -0.21 12.87 5.57
C MET A 113 -0.78 14.26 5.89
N PHE A 114 -2.08 14.49 5.69
CA PHE A 114 -2.76 15.75 5.99
C PHE A 114 -3.10 15.94 7.48
N GLY A 115 -3.03 14.91 8.31
CA GLY A 115 -3.22 14.98 9.77
C GLY A 115 -4.64 15.04 10.28
N GLY A 116 -5.65 15.24 9.45
CA GLY A 116 -7.07 14.98 9.72
C GLY A 116 -7.74 15.80 10.83
N LYS A 117 -7.26 17.00 11.18
CA LYS A 117 -7.86 17.82 12.24
C LYS A 117 -8.99 18.75 11.78
N GLU A 118 -9.02 19.13 10.53
CA GLU A 118 -9.97 20.10 9.99
C GLU A 118 -10.93 19.43 8.99
N ARG A 119 -12.20 19.82 9.05
CA ARG A 119 -13.20 19.39 8.06
C ARG A 119 -13.15 20.33 6.85
N ILE A 120 -12.04 20.29 6.13
CA ILE A 120 -11.83 21.05 4.90
C ILE A 120 -11.72 20.11 3.71
N MET A 121 -12.05 20.62 2.54
CA MET A 121 -11.79 19.91 1.29
C MET A 121 -10.28 19.92 1.02
N LEU A 122 -9.70 18.74 0.89
CA LEU A 122 -8.28 18.54 0.64
C LEU A 122 -8.00 18.38 -0.84
N ASN A 123 -6.83 18.85 -1.27
CA ASN A 123 -6.30 18.65 -2.62
C ASN A 123 -4.77 18.47 -2.55
N GLU A 124 -4.11 18.31 -3.69
CA GLU A 124 -2.68 18.05 -3.79
C GLU A 124 -1.80 19.20 -3.26
N ASN A 125 -2.34 20.42 -3.18
CA ASN A 125 -1.65 21.60 -2.64
C ASN A 125 -1.91 21.81 -1.14
N SER A 126 -2.74 20.99 -0.52
CA SER A 126 -3.03 21.09 0.91
C SER A 126 -1.78 20.78 1.74
N PRO A 127 -1.52 21.50 2.85
CA PRO A 127 -0.35 21.27 3.67
C PRO A 127 -0.30 19.85 4.25
N LEU A 128 0.87 19.22 4.20
CA LEU A 128 1.12 17.93 4.82
C LEU A 128 1.51 18.15 6.30
N ILE A 129 0.63 17.72 7.22
CA ILE A 129 0.78 17.91 8.67
C ILE A 129 0.63 16.55 9.37
N PRO A 130 1.59 15.61 9.20
CA PRO A 130 1.48 14.25 9.71
C PRO A 130 1.34 14.21 11.23
N LYS A 131 0.51 13.29 11.75
CA LYS A 131 0.22 13.13 13.18
C LYS A 131 0.58 11.77 13.74
N SER A 132 1.30 10.95 12.97
CA SER A 132 1.76 9.62 13.39
C SER A 132 3.09 9.25 12.72
N PRO A 133 3.87 8.31 13.29
CA PRO A 133 5.07 7.79 12.63
C PRO A 133 4.79 7.23 11.24
N TYR A 134 3.64 6.56 11.05
CA TYR A 134 3.17 6.11 9.74
C TYR A 134 2.99 7.28 8.76
N ALA A 135 2.24 8.31 9.16
CA ALA A 135 1.99 9.46 8.31
C ALA A 135 3.30 10.19 7.93
N SER A 136 4.22 10.36 8.89
CA SER A 136 5.54 10.98 8.64
C SER A 136 6.37 10.16 7.65
N SER A 137 6.35 8.83 7.74
CA SER A 137 7.04 7.98 6.79
C SER A 137 6.44 8.05 5.38
N LYS A 138 5.11 8.22 5.27
CA LYS A 138 4.44 8.44 3.98
C LYS A 138 4.75 9.81 3.38
N VAL A 139 4.88 10.86 4.20
CA VAL A 139 5.35 12.19 3.74
C VAL A 139 6.76 12.10 3.17
N PHE A 140 7.67 11.40 3.85
CA PHE A 140 9.02 11.15 3.35
C PHE A 140 9.00 10.49 1.96
N ALA A 141 8.31 9.35 1.82
CA ALA A 141 8.25 8.62 0.55
C ALA A 141 7.59 9.43 -0.56
N HIS A 142 6.56 10.22 -0.23
CA HIS A 142 5.87 11.12 -1.17
C HIS A 142 6.81 12.17 -1.74
N HIS A 143 7.51 12.93 -0.90
CA HIS A 143 8.44 13.95 -1.36
C HIS A 143 9.68 13.37 -2.03
N THR A 144 10.22 12.25 -1.53
CA THR A 144 11.36 11.58 -2.16
C THR A 144 11.01 11.13 -3.59
N SER A 145 9.82 10.58 -3.80
CA SER A 145 9.34 10.23 -5.14
C SER A 145 9.29 11.45 -6.09
N GLN A 146 8.81 12.61 -5.59
CA GLN A 146 8.81 13.86 -6.36
C GLN A 146 10.24 14.32 -6.71
N ILE A 147 11.15 14.30 -5.72
CA ILE A 147 12.55 14.63 -5.91
C ILE A 147 13.19 13.75 -7.00
N TYR A 148 12.94 12.43 -6.94
CA TYR A 148 13.48 11.48 -7.92
C TYR A 148 12.94 11.73 -9.33
N ARG A 149 11.63 12.00 -9.44
CA ARG A 149 11.04 12.40 -10.72
C ARG A 149 11.73 13.63 -11.31
N ASP A 150 11.86 14.68 -10.49
CA ASP A 150 12.29 15.99 -10.98
C ASP A 150 13.83 16.06 -11.17
N SER A 151 14.61 15.32 -10.35
CA SER A 151 16.07 15.34 -10.39
C SER A 151 16.68 14.34 -11.37
N TYR A 152 16.01 13.23 -11.64
CA TYR A 152 16.55 12.15 -12.48
C TYR A 152 15.72 11.89 -13.75
N ASP A 153 14.73 12.72 -14.04
CA ASP A 153 13.83 12.56 -15.21
C ASP A 153 13.19 11.17 -15.26
N LEU A 154 12.70 10.69 -14.09
CA LEU A 154 12.06 9.40 -13.95
C LEU A 154 10.53 9.53 -13.97
N PHE A 155 9.84 8.52 -14.52
CA PHE A 155 8.39 8.46 -14.44
C PHE A 155 7.96 7.95 -13.05
N PHE A 156 7.92 8.85 -12.08
CA PHE A 156 7.51 8.55 -10.71
C PHE A 156 6.25 9.33 -10.36
N VAL A 157 5.19 8.63 -9.94
CA VAL A 157 3.91 9.23 -9.58
C VAL A 157 3.49 8.84 -8.17
N ASN A 158 2.70 9.70 -7.53
CA ASN A 158 2.18 9.50 -6.18
C ASN A 158 0.66 9.48 -6.19
N GLY A 159 0.03 8.40 -5.74
CA GLY A 159 -1.41 8.37 -5.49
C GLY A 159 -1.70 8.67 -4.02
N ILE A 160 -2.39 9.75 -3.72
CA ILE A 160 -2.82 10.09 -2.35
C ILE A 160 -4.09 9.30 -2.03
N LEU A 161 -3.92 8.18 -1.38
CA LEU A 161 -5.00 7.26 -1.07
C LEU A 161 -5.75 7.68 0.18
N PHE A 162 -7.05 7.89 0.05
CA PHE A 162 -7.99 7.99 1.16
C PHE A 162 -8.44 6.60 1.61
N ASN A 163 -9.44 6.50 2.48
CA ASN A 163 -9.90 5.20 2.96
C ASN A 163 -10.60 4.44 1.82
N HIS A 164 -10.08 3.30 1.45
CA HIS A 164 -10.64 2.48 0.38
C HIS A 164 -10.85 1.05 0.88
N GLU A 165 -12.02 0.52 0.58
CA GLU A 165 -12.54 -0.68 1.20
C GLU A 165 -12.99 -1.70 0.14
N SER A 166 -12.98 -2.97 0.54
CA SER A 166 -13.51 -4.08 -0.26
C SER A 166 -13.87 -5.26 0.63
N PRO A 167 -14.53 -6.30 0.11
CA PRO A 167 -14.75 -7.55 0.83
C PRO A 167 -13.47 -8.22 1.36
N HIS A 168 -12.32 -7.92 0.74
CA HIS A 168 -11.00 -8.44 1.14
C HIS A 168 -10.30 -7.59 2.21
N ARG A 169 -10.94 -6.55 2.74
CA ARG A 169 -10.34 -5.70 3.79
C ARG A 169 -9.95 -6.52 5.01
N GLY A 170 -8.78 -6.21 5.58
CA GLY A 170 -8.30 -6.85 6.81
C GLY A 170 -9.23 -6.66 8.00
N GLU A 171 -9.41 -7.69 8.82
CA GLU A 171 -10.41 -7.75 9.89
C GLU A 171 -10.20 -6.74 11.04
N THR A 172 -8.98 -6.22 11.18
CA THR A 172 -8.63 -5.19 12.18
C THR A 172 -9.06 -3.78 11.78
N PHE A 173 -9.41 -3.58 10.50
CA PHE A 173 -9.89 -2.29 10.02
C PHE A 173 -11.38 -2.10 10.28
N VAL A 174 -11.79 -0.85 10.48
CA VAL A 174 -13.09 -0.50 11.04
C VAL A 174 -14.27 -1.04 10.24
N THR A 175 -14.26 -0.95 8.91
CA THR A 175 -15.37 -1.43 8.07
C THR A 175 -15.55 -2.93 8.17
N ARG A 176 -14.47 -3.71 8.07
CA ARG A 176 -14.52 -5.17 8.21
C ARG A 176 -14.87 -5.59 9.64
N LYS A 177 -14.36 -4.86 10.64
CA LYS A 177 -14.73 -5.06 12.03
C LYS A 177 -16.23 -4.87 12.25
N ILE A 178 -16.82 -3.84 11.65
CA ILE A 178 -18.27 -3.58 11.73
C ILE A 178 -19.07 -4.70 11.04
N THR A 179 -18.76 -5.03 9.79
CA THR A 179 -19.52 -6.05 9.03
C THR A 179 -19.47 -7.42 9.69
N LYS A 180 -18.32 -7.83 10.23
CA LYS A 180 -18.20 -9.07 11.00
C LYS A 180 -19.01 -9.03 12.31
N ALA A 181 -18.98 -7.92 13.02
CA ALA A 181 -19.76 -7.79 14.26
C ALA A 181 -21.26 -7.82 13.99
N VAL A 182 -21.75 -7.14 12.95
CA VAL A 182 -23.15 -7.19 12.54
C VAL A 182 -23.58 -8.63 12.26
N GLY A 183 -22.82 -9.37 11.46
CA GLY A 183 -23.12 -10.78 11.18
C GLY A 183 -23.14 -11.67 12.43
N ARG A 184 -22.22 -11.43 13.38
CA ARG A 184 -22.18 -12.20 14.66
C ARG A 184 -23.31 -11.79 15.61
N ILE A 185 -23.67 -10.52 15.65
CA ILE A 185 -24.80 -10.02 16.47
C ILE A 185 -26.12 -10.59 15.94
N SER A 186 -26.32 -10.62 14.63
CA SER A 186 -27.54 -11.19 14.04
C SER A 186 -27.74 -12.69 14.31
N GLN A 187 -26.64 -13.40 14.56
CA GLN A 187 -26.65 -14.83 14.92
C GLN A 187 -26.66 -15.08 16.44
N GLY A 188 -26.72 -14.03 17.26
CA GLY A 188 -26.69 -14.15 18.72
C GLY A 188 -25.29 -14.53 19.29
N ILE A 189 -24.26 -14.58 18.49
CA ILE A 189 -22.88 -14.95 18.90
C ILE A 189 -22.19 -13.81 19.67
N GLN A 190 -22.62 -12.58 19.42
CA GLN A 190 -22.04 -11.36 19.99
C GLN A 190 -23.17 -10.40 20.35
N SER A 191 -23.07 -9.68 21.46
CA SER A 191 -24.13 -8.76 21.92
C SER A 191 -23.83 -7.29 21.57
N LYS A 192 -22.58 -6.91 21.41
CA LYS A 192 -22.17 -5.50 21.18
C LYS A 192 -20.89 -5.39 20.35
N LEU A 193 -20.72 -4.26 19.68
CA LEU A 193 -19.49 -3.85 19.02
C LEU A 193 -18.89 -2.65 19.76
N THR A 194 -17.62 -2.75 20.16
CA THR A 194 -16.86 -1.63 20.72
C THR A 194 -15.99 -1.01 19.65
N LEU A 195 -16.19 0.26 19.41
CA LEU A 195 -15.39 1.09 18.50
C LEU A 195 -14.65 2.17 19.31
N GLY A 196 -13.63 2.79 18.68
CA GLY A 196 -12.94 3.92 19.26
C GLY A 196 -13.73 5.23 19.13
N ASN A 197 -13.15 6.25 18.50
CA ASN A 197 -13.84 7.53 18.28
C ASN A 197 -14.97 7.39 17.26
N LEU A 198 -16.21 7.56 17.71
CA LEU A 198 -17.42 7.46 16.88
C LEU A 198 -17.65 8.71 16.02
N ASP A 199 -17.07 9.86 16.41
CA ASP A 199 -17.21 11.13 15.70
C ASP A 199 -16.19 11.33 14.57
N ALA A 200 -15.33 10.35 14.35
CA ALA A 200 -14.33 10.40 13.31
C ALA A 200 -14.96 10.36 11.91
N SER A 201 -14.71 11.40 11.14
CA SER A 201 -15.09 11.44 9.71
C SER A 201 -13.94 10.93 8.83
N ARG A 202 -14.30 10.23 7.76
CA ARG A 202 -13.35 9.73 6.75
C ARG A 202 -13.99 9.83 5.37
N ASP A 203 -13.16 10.00 4.36
CA ASP A 203 -13.56 9.82 2.97
C ASP A 203 -13.43 8.33 2.61
N TRP A 204 -14.52 7.71 2.18
CA TRP A 204 -14.62 6.29 1.92
C TRP A 204 -14.84 6.04 0.42
N GLY A 205 -14.02 5.18 -0.15
CA GLY A 205 -14.15 4.75 -1.53
C GLY A 205 -14.09 3.22 -1.69
N PHE A 206 -14.43 2.75 -2.87
CA PHE A 206 -14.29 1.35 -3.24
C PHE A 206 -12.89 1.07 -3.78
N ALA A 207 -12.20 0.06 -3.25
CA ALA A 207 -10.83 -0.27 -3.65
C ALA A 207 -10.67 -0.56 -5.15
N GLY A 208 -11.72 -1.10 -5.79
CA GLY A 208 -11.74 -1.32 -7.25
C GLY A 208 -11.60 -0.03 -8.07
N ASP A 209 -12.15 1.08 -7.60
CA ASP A 209 -12.01 2.37 -8.29
C ASP A 209 -10.62 2.97 -8.05
N TYR A 210 -10.06 2.78 -6.84
CA TYR A 210 -8.69 3.20 -6.53
C TYR A 210 -7.66 2.49 -7.42
N VAL A 211 -7.77 1.17 -7.63
CA VAL A 211 -6.83 0.46 -8.52
C VAL A 211 -6.99 0.85 -9.99
N LYS A 212 -8.18 1.24 -10.43
CA LYS A 212 -8.36 1.86 -11.77
C LYS A 212 -7.64 3.21 -11.85
N GLY A 213 -7.77 4.05 -10.80
CA GLY A 213 -7.03 5.31 -10.69
C GLY A 213 -5.51 5.09 -10.75
N MET A 214 -4.98 4.14 -9.97
CA MET A 214 -3.56 3.78 -9.99
C MET A 214 -3.05 3.41 -11.38
N TYR A 215 -3.87 2.67 -12.13
CA TYR A 215 -3.54 2.25 -13.49
C TYR A 215 -3.55 3.40 -14.50
N LEU A 216 -4.40 4.40 -14.29
CA LEU A 216 -4.52 5.57 -15.19
C LEU A 216 -3.45 6.62 -14.96
N MET A 217 -2.75 6.58 -13.83
CA MET A 217 -1.64 7.49 -13.50
C MET A 217 -0.33 7.05 -14.15
#